data_f7b82c2415f330611e8a2b28078008c6
#
_entry.id   f7b82c2415f330611e8a2b28078008c6
#
_cell.length_a   1.000
_cell.length_b   1.000
_cell.length_c   1.000
_cell.angle_alpha   90.00
_cell.angle_beta   90.00
_cell.angle_gamma   90.00
#
_symmetry.space_group_name_H-M   'P 1'
#
loop_
_entity.id
_entity.type
_entity.pdbx_description
1 polymer ?
#
loop_
_entity_poly.entity_id
_entity_poly.type
_entity_poly.pdbx_seq_one_letter_code
_entity_poly.pdbx_strand_id
1 'polypeptide(L)'
;MTIVSLTVHVPLQGQSVLLRLNSEEGVVNQYMMGLETFMDIPMMPTDGPLMRGRVYQTHTILNSDGEVFELQTKTDSADIAMPMLQAMGQTIPDIAGQSQTMKVDTRGRMIELMPSASEVLDLGAGTWFTLELPENPVSPGESWDANINVDVPTGVGGSMTLGMNITYTLVGVSGHIASIDFVGPITMAGNAQGMAMDGTGDLSGTIMFDVEGRRVERSETIVNLDMSTAGMMMAMNQSVTMQLLH
;
A
#
# COMPACT_ATOMS: atom_id res chain seq x y z
N MET A 1 -54.27 -3.18 -15.15
CA MET A 1 -53.65 -4.19 -14.29
C MET A 1 -52.17 -4.12 -14.57
N THR A 2 -51.40 -3.39 -13.76
CA THR A 2 -50.00 -3.08 -13.98
C THR A 2 -49.16 -4.11 -13.20
N ILE A 3 -48.44 -4.97 -13.89
CA ILE A 3 -47.55 -5.95 -13.26
C ILE A 3 -46.25 -5.21 -12.91
N VAL A 4 -46.00 -4.99 -11.62
CA VAL A 4 -44.74 -4.51 -11.11
C VAL A 4 -43.81 -5.72 -10.99
N SER A 5 -42.82 -5.81 -11.89
CA SER A 5 -41.78 -6.82 -11.80
C SER A 5 -40.76 -6.39 -10.71
N LEU A 6 -40.82 -7.05 -9.55
CA LEU A 6 -39.77 -6.94 -8.55
C LEU A 6 -38.55 -7.76 -9.03
N THR A 7 -37.51 -7.09 -9.49
CA THR A 7 -36.20 -7.71 -9.65
C THR A 7 -35.58 -7.91 -8.27
N VAL A 8 -35.67 -9.15 -7.77
CA VAL A 8 -34.95 -9.57 -6.57
C VAL A 8 -33.47 -9.70 -6.97
N HIS A 9 -32.64 -8.76 -6.53
CA HIS A 9 -31.20 -8.93 -6.56
C HIS A 9 -30.84 -10.01 -5.54
N VAL A 10 -30.68 -11.24 -6.01
CA VAL A 10 -30.06 -12.31 -5.22
C VAL A 10 -28.57 -11.95 -5.17
N PRO A 11 -27.98 -11.75 -3.98
CA PRO A 11 -26.52 -11.65 -3.89
C PRO A 11 -25.94 -12.95 -4.45
N LEU A 12 -24.92 -12.83 -5.31
CA LEU A 12 -24.16 -13.95 -5.88
C LEU A 12 -23.36 -14.64 -4.74
N GLN A 13 -24.07 -15.27 -3.79
CA GLN A 13 -23.48 -16.11 -2.76
C GLN A 13 -23.10 -17.43 -3.42
N GLY A 14 -21.80 -17.64 -3.61
CA GLY A 14 -21.23 -18.92 -4.00
C GLY A 14 -20.49 -19.00 -5.34
N GLN A 15 -20.37 -17.91 -6.09
CA GLN A 15 -19.58 -17.93 -7.33
C GLN A 15 -18.14 -17.48 -7.01
N SER A 16 -17.17 -18.36 -7.30
CA SER A 16 -15.76 -18.01 -7.18
C SER A 16 -15.35 -16.97 -8.22
N VAL A 17 -14.47 -16.06 -7.84
CA VAL A 17 -13.97 -14.99 -8.68
C VAL A 17 -12.45 -15.10 -8.82
N LEU A 18 -11.94 -14.91 -10.03
CA LEU A 18 -10.50 -14.79 -10.29
C LEU A 18 -10.10 -13.33 -10.21
N LEU A 19 -9.23 -13.02 -9.25
CA LEU A 19 -8.73 -11.66 -9.04
C LEU A 19 -7.36 -11.51 -9.71
N ARG A 20 -7.23 -10.54 -10.62
CA ARG A 20 -5.97 -10.24 -11.34
C ARG A 20 -5.88 -8.75 -11.63
N LEU A 21 -4.70 -8.20 -11.52
CA LEU A 21 -4.42 -6.83 -11.96
C LEU A 21 -4.46 -6.73 -13.49
N ASN A 22 -4.83 -5.56 -13.99
CA ASN A 22 -4.67 -5.25 -15.40
C ASN A 22 -3.18 -5.19 -15.73
N SER A 23 -2.82 -5.80 -16.87
CA SER A 23 -1.45 -5.82 -17.39
C SER A 23 -1.37 -5.24 -18.81
N GLU A 24 -2.41 -4.58 -19.30
CA GLU A 24 -2.38 -3.94 -20.62
C GLU A 24 -1.46 -2.73 -20.65
N GLU A 25 -0.52 -2.72 -21.61
CA GLU A 25 0.39 -1.59 -21.83
C GLU A 25 -0.38 -0.31 -22.14
N GLY A 26 0.07 0.81 -21.58
CA GLY A 26 -0.54 2.12 -21.75
C GLY A 26 -1.73 2.40 -20.85
N VAL A 27 -2.16 1.45 -20.02
CA VAL A 27 -3.19 1.72 -19.00
C VAL A 27 -2.65 2.69 -17.96
N VAL A 28 -3.45 3.70 -17.66
CA VAL A 28 -3.14 4.76 -16.71
C VAL A 28 -4.24 4.85 -15.67
N ASN A 29 -3.85 4.80 -14.40
CA ASN A 29 -4.75 5.02 -13.27
C ASN A 29 -4.20 6.16 -12.40
N GLN A 30 -5.07 7.04 -11.94
CA GLN A 30 -4.70 8.12 -11.02
C GLN A 30 -5.26 7.84 -9.64
N TYR A 31 -4.43 8.03 -8.61
CA TYR A 31 -4.78 7.78 -7.23
C TYR A 31 -4.52 8.98 -6.34
N MET A 32 -5.39 9.15 -5.37
CA MET A 32 -5.12 10.00 -4.21
C MET A 32 -4.80 9.08 -3.03
N MET A 33 -3.68 9.36 -2.38
CA MET A 33 -3.27 8.69 -1.15
C MET A 33 -3.37 9.67 0.01
N GLY A 34 -3.98 9.25 1.10
CA GLY A 34 -3.97 9.93 2.39
C GLY A 34 -3.04 9.23 3.36
N LEU A 35 -2.24 9.98 4.08
CA LEU A 35 -1.24 9.50 5.02
C LEU A 35 -1.43 10.18 6.36
N GLU A 36 -1.44 9.41 7.44
CA GLU A 36 -1.37 9.94 8.80
C GLU A 36 -0.52 9.00 9.66
N THR A 37 0.52 9.54 10.29
CA THR A 37 1.46 8.78 11.11
C THR A 37 1.58 9.44 12.47
N PHE A 38 1.36 8.67 13.51
CA PHE A 38 1.63 9.03 14.89
C PHE A 38 2.85 8.24 15.37
N MET A 39 3.67 8.89 16.20
CA MET A 39 4.82 8.22 16.81
C MET A 39 4.87 8.63 18.29
N ASP A 40 4.95 7.64 19.15
CA ASP A 40 5.22 7.83 20.58
C ASP A 40 6.72 7.63 20.81
N ILE A 41 7.41 8.72 21.17
CA ILE A 41 8.84 8.74 21.45
C ILE A 41 9.00 9.07 22.93
N PRO A 42 9.62 8.19 23.74
CA PRO A 42 9.86 8.47 25.14
C PRO A 42 10.56 9.82 25.35
N MET A 43 10.07 10.62 26.30
CA MET A 43 10.57 11.95 26.64
C MET A 43 10.32 13.07 25.61
N MET A 44 9.64 12.80 24.51
CA MET A 44 9.16 13.81 23.59
C MET A 44 7.62 13.84 23.61
N PRO A 45 6.96 14.87 24.14
CA PRO A 45 5.51 14.99 24.01
C PRO A 45 5.17 15.23 22.55
N THR A 46 4.47 14.28 21.94
CA THR A 46 3.97 14.39 20.57
C THR A 46 2.48 14.70 20.61
N ASP A 47 2.14 15.99 20.73
CA ASP A 47 0.76 16.46 20.61
C ASP A 47 0.39 16.54 19.11
N GLY A 48 0.02 15.41 18.50
CA GLY A 48 -0.44 15.35 17.12
C GLY A 48 0.35 14.41 16.21
N PRO A 49 -0.03 14.31 14.93
CA PRO A 49 0.63 13.43 13.98
C PRO A 49 2.07 13.89 13.69
N LEU A 50 2.99 12.93 13.63
CA LEU A 50 4.36 13.14 13.14
C LEU A 50 4.36 13.57 11.66
N MET A 51 3.49 12.94 10.88
CA MET A 51 3.29 13.21 9.47
C MET A 51 1.80 13.08 9.12
N ARG A 52 1.31 13.98 8.29
CA ARG A 52 0.01 13.83 7.62
C ARG A 52 0.08 14.46 6.25
N GLY A 53 -0.68 13.92 5.31
CA GLY A 53 -0.71 14.55 4.00
C GLY A 53 -1.54 13.81 2.97
N ARG A 54 -1.53 14.37 1.78
CA ARG A 54 -2.12 13.79 0.58
C ARG A 54 -1.08 13.77 -0.52
N VAL A 55 -1.04 12.66 -1.24
CA VAL A 55 -0.18 12.47 -2.40
C VAL A 55 -1.06 12.07 -3.57
N TYR A 56 -0.87 12.71 -4.70
CA TYR A 56 -1.55 12.37 -5.95
C TYR A 56 -0.53 11.68 -6.85
N GLN A 57 -0.89 10.52 -7.34
CA GLN A 57 -0.01 9.66 -8.12
C GLN A 57 -0.68 9.19 -9.40
N THR A 58 0.11 9.10 -10.45
CA THR A 58 -0.24 8.43 -11.70
C THR A 58 0.52 7.12 -11.80
N HIS A 59 -0.23 6.03 -11.97
CA HIS A 59 0.29 4.69 -12.20
C HIS A 59 0.13 4.34 -13.68
N THR A 60 1.23 4.03 -14.36
CA THR A 60 1.24 3.71 -15.80
C THR A 60 1.90 2.36 -16.03
N ILE A 61 1.26 1.52 -16.83
CA ILE A 61 1.84 0.26 -17.31
C ILE A 61 2.66 0.58 -18.56
N LEU A 62 4.00 0.43 -18.45
CA LEU A 62 4.94 0.79 -19.52
C LEU A 62 5.14 -0.34 -20.52
N ASN A 63 5.40 -1.55 -20.02
CA ASN A 63 5.64 -2.76 -20.79
C ASN A 63 4.91 -3.93 -20.16
N SER A 64 4.52 -4.92 -20.95
CA SER A 64 3.87 -6.13 -20.45
C SER A 64 4.09 -7.31 -21.41
N ASP A 65 4.31 -8.50 -20.84
CA ASP A 65 4.25 -9.78 -21.56
C ASP A 65 2.93 -10.54 -21.33
N GLY A 66 2.00 -9.90 -20.60
CA GLY A 66 0.70 -10.44 -20.22
C GLY A 66 0.67 -11.05 -18.83
N GLU A 67 1.77 -11.54 -18.29
CA GLU A 67 1.89 -12.11 -16.93
C GLU A 67 2.67 -11.18 -15.99
N VAL A 68 3.73 -10.56 -16.48
CA VAL A 68 4.56 -9.58 -15.77
C VAL A 68 4.52 -8.26 -16.52
N PHE A 69 4.44 -7.17 -15.78
CA PHE A 69 4.40 -5.83 -16.36
C PHE A 69 5.26 -4.84 -15.57
N GLU A 70 5.75 -3.83 -16.28
CA GLU A 70 6.47 -2.70 -15.69
C GLU A 70 5.46 -1.63 -15.29
N LEU A 71 5.34 -1.42 -13.98
CA LEU A 71 4.48 -0.39 -13.40
C LEU A 71 5.34 0.81 -13.01
N GLN A 72 5.09 1.95 -13.62
CA GLN A 72 5.63 3.23 -13.19
C GLN A 72 4.63 3.94 -12.29
N THR A 73 5.07 4.30 -11.11
CA THR A 73 4.35 5.20 -10.19
C THR A 73 5.04 6.56 -10.24
N LYS A 74 4.29 7.60 -10.57
CA LYS A 74 4.78 8.99 -10.61
C LYS A 74 3.98 9.82 -9.60
N THR A 75 4.66 10.56 -8.75
CA THR A 75 4.03 11.55 -7.87
C THR A 75 3.75 12.82 -8.66
N ASP A 76 2.49 13.16 -8.86
CA ASP A 76 2.09 14.38 -9.59
C ASP A 76 2.12 15.59 -8.69
N SER A 77 1.65 15.44 -7.46
CA SER A 77 1.73 16.47 -6.41
C SER A 77 1.63 15.85 -5.03
N ALA A 78 2.13 16.57 -4.02
CA ALA A 78 2.04 16.18 -2.63
C ALA A 78 1.80 17.40 -1.74
N ASP A 79 0.91 17.23 -0.76
CA ASP A 79 0.69 18.18 0.33
C ASP A 79 0.94 17.43 1.64
N ILE A 80 2.17 17.49 2.13
CA ILE A 80 2.64 16.76 3.31
C ILE A 80 3.03 17.76 4.38
N ALA A 81 2.48 17.60 5.58
CA ALA A 81 2.88 18.32 6.77
C ALA A 81 3.63 17.37 7.72
N MET A 82 4.79 17.82 8.15
CA MET A 82 5.61 17.18 9.20
C MET A 82 5.88 18.24 10.30
N PRO A 83 4.94 18.42 11.24
CA PRO A 83 4.99 19.54 12.18
C PRO A 83 6.27 19.59 13.01
N MET A 84 6.82 18.43 13.39
CA MET A 84 8.05 18.36 14.14
C MET A 84 9.27 18.87 13.34
N LEU A 85 9.42 18.47 12.10
CA LEU A 85 10.51 18.93 11.23
C LEU A 85 10.39 20.43 10.96
N GLN A 86 9.18 20.90 10.74
CA GLN A 86 8.90 22.34 10.54
C GLN A 86 9.24 23.16 11.80
N ALA A 87 8.93 22.65 12.99
CA ALA A 87 9.29 23.29 14.26
C ALA A 87 10.82 23.36 14.49
N MET A 88 11.58 22.41 13.93
CA MET A 88 13.05 22.41 13.93
C MET A 88 13.66 23.25 12.79
N GLY A 89 12.84 23.94 12.00
CA GLY A 89 13.28 24.75 10.85
C GLY A 89 13.76 23.94 9.66
N GLN A 90 13.43 22.66 9.60
CA GLN A 90 13.77 21.81 8.46
C GLN A 90 12.69 21.90 7.38
N THR A 91 13.12 21.88 6.13
CA THR A 91 12.21 21.85 4.97
C THR A 91 11.87 20.41 4.63
N ILE A 92 10.59 20.17 4.32
CA ILE A 92 10.14 18.89 3.79
C ILE A 92 10.63 18.78 2.35
N PRO A 93 11.25 17.67 1.94
CA PRO A 93 11.64 17.46 0.55
C PRO A 93 10.43 17.51 -0.38
N ASP A 94 10.56 18.18 -1.51
CA ASP A 94 9.55 18.12 -2.57
C ASP A 94 9.68 16.79 -3.30
N ILE A 95 8.62 16.00 -3.26
CA ILE A 95 8.52 14.70 -3.94
C ILE A 95 7.73 14.77 -5.25
N ALA A 96 7.22 15.94 -5.61
CA ALA A 96 6.50 16.11 -6.87
C ALA A 96 7.41 15.85 -8.08
N GLY A 97 6.89 15.13 -9.07
CA GLY A 97 7.63 14.74 -10.27
C GLY A 97 8.52 13.51 -10.10
N GLN A 98 8.70 13.00 -8.89
CA GLN A 98 9.46 11.77 -8.68
C GLN A 98 8.70 10.56 -9.24
N SER A 99 9.45 9.61 -9.76
CA SER A 99 8.87 8.38 -10.30
C SER A 99 9.69 7.16 -9.89
N GLN A 100 8.99 6.07 -9.63
CA GLN A 100 9.54 4.75 -9.35
C GLN A 100 8.97 3.76 -10.35
N THR A 101 9.81 2.86 -10.86
CA THR A 101 9.38 1.76 -11.72
C THR A 101 9.65 0.44 -11.02
N MET A 102 8.72 -0.48 -11.14
CA MET A 102 8.84 -1.83 -10.60
C MET A 102 8.28 -2.85 -11.60
N LYS A 103 8.77 -4.08 -11.56
CA LYS A 103 8.15 -5.22 -12.23
C LYS A 103 7.20 -5.91 -11.26
N VAL A 104 5.98 -6.12 -11.73
CA VAL A 104 4.89 -6.72 -10.94
C VAL A 104 4.22 -7.79 -11.79
N ASP A 105 3.80 -8.89 -11.18
CA ASP A 105 2.96 -9.86 -11.88
C ASP A 105 1.46 -9.52 -11.75
N THR A 106 0.61 -10.22 -12.50
CA THR A 106 -0.85 -9.98 -12.48
C THR A 106 -1.51 -10.31 -11.14
N ARG A 107 -0.79 -10.93 -10.20
CA ARG A 107 -1.22 -11.12 -8.82
C ARG A 107 -0.82 -9.96 -7.89
N GLY A 108 -0.04 -9.01 -8.37
CA GLY A 108 0.46 -7.90 -7.59
C GLY A 108 1.79 -8.18 -6.87
N ARG A 109 2.41 -9.34 -7.10
CA ARG A 109 3.73 -9.64 -6.51
C ARG A 109 4.79 -8.77 -7.15
N MET A 110 5.54 -8.06 -6.35
CA MET A 110 6.72 -7.32 -6.79
C MET A 110 7.85 -8.31 -7.12
N ILE A 111 8.27 -8.32 -8.38
CA ILE A 111 9.36 -9.18 -8.89
C ILE A 111 10.69 -8.45 -8.78
N GLU A 112 10.70 -7.16 -9.11
CA GLU A 112 11.90 -6.36 -9.14
C GLU A 112 11.57 -4.88 -8.90
N LEU A 113 12.31 -4.22 -8.03
CA LEU A 113 12.29 -2.77 -7.88
C LEU A 113 13.43 -2.18 -8.69
N MET A 114 13.12 -1.36 -9.69
CA MET A 114 14.15 -0.73 -10.51
C MET A 114 14.80 0.42 -9.76
N PRO A 115 16.13 0.65 -9.96
CA PRO A 115 16.79 1.78 -9.35
C PRO A 115 16.11 3.10 -9.70
N SER A 116 15.75 3.88 -8.67
CA SER A 116 15.22 5.24 -8.83
C SER A 116 16.36 6.24 -8.98
N ALA A 117 16.14 7.30 -9.78
CA ALA A 117 17.06 8.42 -9.87
C ALA A 117 17.04 9.30 -8.60
N SER A 118 16.08 9.10 -7.71
CA SER A 118 15.88 9.87 -6.48
C SER A 118 16.41 9.10 -5.28
N GLU A 119 17.37 9.68 -4.55
CA GLU A 119 17.83 9.18 -3.24
C GLU A 119 16.86 9.54 -2.10
N VAL A 120 15.81 10.29 -2.39
CA VAL A 120 14.81 10.67 -1.39
C VAL A 120 13.92 9.48 -1.11
N LEU A 121 13.77 9.15 0.17
CA LEU A 121 12.81 8.17 0.67
C LEU A 121 11.50 8.28 -0.12
N ASP A 122 11.28 7.31 -0.99
CA ASP A 122 9.99 7.14 -1.62
C ASP A 122 9.01 6.63 -0.54
N LEU A 123 8.50 7.58 0.24
CA LEU A 123 7.51 7.35 1.30
C LEU A 123 6.21 6.72 0.76
N GLY A 124 6.10 6.58 -0.54
CA GLY A 124 4.88 6.14 -1.20
C GLY A 124 5.00 4.89 -2.07
N ALA A 125 6.09 4.66 -2.78
CA ALA A 125 6.07 3.64 -3.83
C ALA A 125 6.34 2.22 -3.35
N GLY A 126 7.17 2.03 -2.34
CA GLY A 126 7.58 0.68 -1.92
C GLY A 126 6.63 -0.03 -0.96
N THR A 127 5.86 0.71 -0.18
CA THR A 127 5.03 0.13 0.90
C THR A 127 3.56 -0.08 0.54
N TRP A 128 3.09 0.46 -0.57
CA TRP A 128 1.66 0.49 -0.91
C TRP A 128 1.18 -0.70 -1.74
N PHE A 129 2.10 -1.42 -2.38
CA PHE A 129 1.77 -2.64 -3.11
C PHE A 129 1.98 -3.87 -2.23
N THR A 130 1.23 -3.94 -1.15
CA THR A 130 1.15 -5.16 -0.33
C THR A 130 0.02 -6.07 -0.77
N LEU A 131 -0.63 -5.79 -1.90
CA LEU A 131 -1.69 -6.66 -2.40
C LEU A 131 -1.08 -7.81 -3.19
N GLU A 132 -1.16 -9.02 -2.65
CA GLU A 132 -0.96 -10.24 -3.40
C GLU A 132 -2.29 -10.96 -3.58
N LEU A 133 -2.78 -11.00 -4.83
CA LEU A 133 -4.02 -11.67 -5.21
C LEU A 133 -3.87 -13.20 -5.20
N PRO A 134 -4.94 -13.96 -4.97
CA PRO A 134 -4.88 -15.41 -4.84
C PRO A 134 -4.46 -16.08 -6.15
N GLU A 135 -3.81 -17.24 -6.07
CA GLU A 135 -3.42 -18.02 -7.25
C GLU A 135 -4.62 -18.57 -8.01
N ASN A 136 -5.61 -19.06 -7.27
CA ASN A 136 -6.81 -19.68 -7.80
C ASN A 136 -8.04 -18.77 -7.58
N PRO A 137 -9.15 -18.99 -8.31
CA PRO A 137 -10.41 -18.33 -8.00
C PRO A 137 -10.84 -18.59 -6.56
N VAL A 138 -11.35 -17.56 -5.89
CA VAL A 138 -11.80 -17.60 -4.49
C VAL A 138 -13.27 -17.27 -4.37
N SER A 139 -13.94 -17.88 -3.40
CA SER A 139 -15.33 -17.62 -3.04
C SER A 139 -15.42 -16.71 -1.82
N PRO A 140 -16.54 -15.99 -1.62
CA PRO A 140 -16.76 -15.23 -0.39
C PRO A 140 -16.59 -16.09 0.87
N GLY A 141 -15.80 -15.57 1.82
CA GLY A 141 -15.40 -16.26 3.05
C GLY A 141 -14.12 -17.09 2.93
N GLU A 142 -13.57 -17.29 1.74
CA GLU A 142 -12.28 -17.96 1.57
C GLU A 142 -11.12 -16.99 1.78
N SER A 143 -10.00 -17.54 2.28
CA SER A 143 -8.80 -16.78 2.59
C SER A 143 -7.59 -17.34 1.85
N TRP A 144 -6.57 -16.49 1.66
CA TRP A 144 -5.26 -16.87 1.13
C TRP A 144 -4.15 -16.09 1.85
N ASP A 145 -2.96 -16.65 1.89
CA ASP A 145 -1.81 -16.07 2.55
C ASP A 145 -0.80 -15.53 1.54
N ALA A 146 -0.13 -14.44 1.91
CA ALA A 146 1.01 -13.89 1.22
C ALA A 146 2.18 -13.68 2.17
N ASN A 147 3.39 -13.95 1.68
CA ASN A 147 4.63 -13.68 2.38
C ASN A 147 5.42 -12.65 1.58
N ILE A 148 5.49 -11.44 2.09
CA ILE A 148 6.08 -10.30 1.39
C ILE A 148 7.32 -9.87 2.14
N ASN A 149 8.46 -9.81 1.42
CA ASN A 149 9.70 -9.27 1.94
C ASN A 149 10.18 -8.17 1.00
N VAL A 150 10.39 -6.98 1.55
CA VAL A 150 10.81 -5.81 0.78
C VAL A 150 12.02 -5.17 1.43
N ASP A 151 13.07 -4.97 0.64
CA ASP A 151 14.24 -4.20 1.06
C ASP A 151 14.03 -2.73 0.68
N VAL A 152 13.97 -1.86 1.69
CA VAL A 152 13.77 -0.42 1.54
C VAL A 152 15.11 0.30 1.80
N PRO A 153 15.66 1.04 0.83
CA PRO A 153 16.82 1.89 1.07
C PRO A 153 16.46 2.99 2.07
N THR A 154 17.30 3.21 3.08
CA THR A 154 17.08 4.25 4.11
C THR A 154 17.84 5.56 3.83
N GLY A 155 18.14 5.85 2.56
CA GLY A 155 18.76 7.10 2.08
C GLY A 155 20.26 7.21 2.37
N VAL A 156 20.70 7.32 3.58
CA VAL A 156 22.12 7.59 3.90
C VAL A 156 22.90 6.29 4.18
N GLY A 157 23.03 5.44 3.15
CA GLY A 157 23.91 4.25 3.21
C GLY A 157 23.40 3.11 4.10
N GLY A 158 22.10 3.10 4.43
CA GLY A 158 21.44 2.04 5.16
C GLY A 158 20.40 1.30 4.32
N SER A 159 19.96 0.16 4.81
CA SER A 159 18.83 -0.59 4.26
C SER A 159 17.97 -1.15 5.39
N MET A 160 16.71 -1.33 5.10
CA MET A 160 15.72 -1.86 6.01
C MET A 160 14.94 -2.94 5.29
N THR A 161 14.83 -4.13 5.88
CA THR A 161 13.99 -5.20 5.37
C THR A 161 12.67 -5.19 6.11
N LEU A 162 11.58 -5.13 5.39
CA LEU A 162 10.22 -5.30 5.89
C LEU A 162 9.73 -6.70 5.53
N GLY A 163 9.34 -7.48 6.54
CA GLY A 163 8.74 -8.80 6.37
C GLY A 163 7.28 -8.75 6.80
N MET A 164 6.38 -9.23 5.96
CA MET A 164 4.94 -9.28 6.24
C MET A 164 4.37 -10.64 5.88
N ASN A 165 3.61 -11.24 6.82
CA ASN A 165 2.83 -12.45 6.57
C ASN A 165 1.36 -12.09 6.64
N ILE A 166 0.73 -11.88 5.50
CA ILE A 166 -0.61 -11.32 5.41
C ILE A 166 -1.60 -12.41 5.04
N THR A 167 -2.68 -12.53 5.81
CA THR A 167 -3.85 -13.32 5.45
C THR A 167 -4.91 -12.38 4.88
N TYR A 168 -5.31 -12.62 3.65
CA TYR A 168 -6.40 -11.93 2.96
C TYR A 168 -7.66 -12.80 3.02
N THR A 169 -8.83 -12.18 3.09
CA THR A 169 -10.12 -12.86 3.06
C THR A 169 -11.05 -12.14 2.09
N LEU A 170 -11.60 -12.85 1.11
CA LEU A 170 -12.67 -12.30 0.27
C LEU A 170 -13.96 -12.24 1.10
N VAL A 171 -14.37 -11.04 1.50
CA VAL A 171 -15.61 -10.82 2.27
C VAL A 171 -16.83 -11.03 1.40
N GLY A 172 -16.80 -10.52 0.17
CA GLY A 172 -17.90 -10.63 -0.77
C GLY A 172 -17.64 -9.90 -2.08
N VAL A 173 -18.54 -10.09 -3.03
CA VAL A 173 -18.54 -9.39 -4.31
C VAL A 173 -19.91 -8.74 -4.51
N SER A 174 -19.93 -7.44 -4.79
CA SER A 174 -21.15 -6.67 -5.06
C SER A 174 -20.99 -5.94 -6.39
N GLY A 175 -21.78 -6.36 -7.38
CA GLY A 175 -21.56 -5.94 -8.77
C GLY A 175 -20.19 -6.41 -9.26
N HIS A 176 -19.34 -5.47 -9.65
CA HIS A 176 -17.96 -5.72 -10.08
C HIS A 176 -16.92 -5.46 -8.97
N ILE A 177 -17.34 -5.09 -7.77
CA ILE A 177 -16.43 -4.77 -6.66
C ILE A 177 -16.31 -5.95 -5.70
N ALA A 178 -15.11 -6.49 -5.56
CA ALA A 178 -14.72 -7.43 -4.52
C ALA A 178 -14.22 -6.68 -3.28
N SER A 179 -14.78 -7.02 -2.10
CA SER A 179 -14.30 -6.53 -0.81
C SER A 179 -13.38 -7.55 -0.18
N ILE A 180 -12.15 -7.16 0.14
CA ILE A 180 -11.10 -8.03 0.65
C ILE A 180 -10.60 -7.41 1.96
N ASP A 181 -10.73 -8.14 3.06
CA ASP A 181 -10.08 -7.78 4.32
C ASP A 181 -8.72 -8.43 4.40
N PHE A 182 -7.78 -7.79 5.10
CA PHE A 182 -6.47 -8.36 5.34
C PHE A 182 -5.94 -8.03 6.73
N VAL A 183 -5.14 -8.95 7.26
CA VAL A 183 -4.48 -8.80 8.56
C VAL A 183 -3.21 -9.64 8.57
N GLY A 184 -2.19 -9.18 9.29
CA GLY A 184 -1.00 -9.97 9.49
C GLY A 184 0.08 -9.29 10.32
N PRO A 185 1.06 -10.06 10.81
CA PRO A 185 2.23 -9.50 11.45
C PRO A 185 3.15 -8.81 10.45
N ILE A 186 3.81 -7.76 10.94
CA ILE A 186 4.89 -7.05 10.26
C ILE A 186 6.15 -7.09 11.11
N THR A 187 7.28 -7.30 10.47
CA THR A 187 8.61 -7.21 11.08
C THR A 187 9.46 -6.24 10.29
N MET A 188 10.33 -5.53 10.98
CA MET A 188 11.28 -4.60 10.40
C MET A 188 12.64 -4.85 11.01
N ALA A 189 13.69 -4.95 10.18
CA ALA A 189 15.05 -5.10 10.63
C ALA A 189 16.00 -4.38 9.67
N GLY A 190 17.00 -3.67 10.22
CA GLY A 190 17.97 -2.99 9.36
C GLY A 190 18.80 -1.95 10.08
N ASN A 191 19.30 -0.99 9.33
CA ASN A 191 19.98 0.15 9.89
C ASN A 191 19.61 1.45 9.16
N ALA A 192 19.56 2.53 9.92
CA ALA A 192 19.42 3.87 9.40
C ALA A 192 20.49 4.75 10.03
N GLN A 193 21.28 5.46 9.21
CA GLN A 193 22.37 6.33 9.67
C GLN A 193 23.40 5.61 10.59
N GLY A 194 23.64 4.31 10.35
CA GLY A 194 24.56 3.51 11.15
C GLY A 194 23.98 3.01 12.49
N MET A 195 22.73 3.28 12.79
CA MET A 195 22.04 2.76 13.97
C MET A 195 21.18 1.56 13.59
N ALA A 196 21.31 0.46 14.32
CA ALA A 196 20.44 -0.69 14.16
C ALA A 196 19.00 -0.33 14.55
N MET A 197 18.06 -0.77 13.75
CA MET A 197 16.63 -0.63 13.97
C MET A 197 15.96 -1.98 13.80
N ASP A 198 15.16 -2.34 14.79
CA ASP A 198 14.33 -3.53 14.76
C ASP A 198 12.90 -3.13 15.15
N GLY A 199 11.92 -3.78 14.56
CA GLY A 199 10.53 -3.53 14.87
C GLY A 199 9.65 -4.74 14.63
N THR A 200 8.56 -4.81 15.39
CA THR A 200 7.51 -5.83 15.22
C THR A 200 6.16 -5.19 15.44
N GLY A 201 5.16 -5.70 14.75
CA GLY A 201 3.82 -5.17 14.88
C GLY A 201 2.80 -5.92 14.05
N ASP A 202 1.72 -5.25 13.75
CA ASP A 202 0.63 -5.77 12.93
C ASP A 202 0.16 -4.75 11.90
N LEU A 203 -0.36 -5.27 10.82
CA LEU A 203 -1.06 -4.50 9.82
C LEU A 203 -2.45 -5.09 9.58
N SER A 204 -3.41 -4.25 9.27
CA SER A 204 -4.75 -4.66 8.90
C SER A 204 -5.39 -3.64 7.97
N GLY A 205 -6.42 -4.06 7.25
CA GLY A 205 -7.15 -3.13 6.39
C GLY A 205 -8.17 -3.81 5.49
N THR A 206 -8.67 -3.01 4.55
CA THR A 206 -9.67 -3.41 3.57
C THR A 206 -9.29 -2.92 2.19
N ILE A 207 -9.53 -3.73 1.17
CA ILE A 207 -9.33 -3.40 -0.22
C ILE A 207 -10.65 -3.58 -0.97
N MET A 208 -11.06 -2.57 -1.70
CA MET A 208 -12.12 -2.62 -2.70
C MET A 208 -11.48 -2.80 -4.07
N PHE A 209 -11.68 -3.94 -4.68
CA PHE A 209 -11.05 -4.33 -5.95
C PHE A 209 -12.09 -4.41 -7.05
N ASP A 210 -11.89 -3.63 -8.12
CA ASP A 210 -12.70 -3.71 -9.35
C ASP A 210 -12.25 -4.93 -10.16
N VAL A 211 -13.09 -5.97 -10.18
CA VAL A 211 -12.83 -7.23 -10.88
C VAL A 211 -12.85 -7.05 -12.40
N GLU A 212 -13.72 -6.19 -12.93
CA GLU A 212 -13.83 -5.90 -14.37
C GLU A 212 -12.71 -4.96 -14.83
N GLY A 213 -12.48 -3.87 -14.09
CA GLY A 213 -11.39 -2.93 -14.34
C GLY A 213 -10.01 -3.48 -13.95
N ARG A 214 -9.97 -4.59 -13.19
CA ARG A 214 -8.76 -5.29 -12.77
C ARG A 214 -7.77 -4.36 -12.03
N ARG A 215 -8.29 -3.59 -11.07
CA ARG A 215 -7.56 -2.57 -10.34
C ARG A 215 -8.13 -2.35 -8.94
N VAL A 216 -7.33 -1.72 -8.09
CA VAL A 216 -7.80 -1.27 -6.78
C VAL A 216 -8.63 0.01 -6.95
N GLU A 217 -9.85 0.02 -6.44
CA GLU A 217 -10.70 1.22 -6.38
C GLU A 217 -10.39 2.05 -5.13
N ARG A 218 -10.25 1.35 -4.00
CA ARG A 218 -9.95 1.95 -2.71
C ARG A 218 -9.22 0.95 -1.81
N SER A 219 -8.33 1.45 -0.98
CA SER A 219 -7.81 0.68 0.14
C SER A 219 -7.67 1.56 1.38
N GLU A 220 -7.79 0.91 2.54
CA GLU A 220 -7.49 1.48 3.85
C GLU A 220 -6.56 0.50 4.57
N THR A 221 -5.45 1.01 5.10
CA THR A 221 -4.44 0.21 5.81
C THR A 221 -4.10 0.89 7.12
N ILE A 222 -4.04 0.12 8.19
CA ILE A 222 -3.55 0.55 9.50
C ILE A 222 -2.34 -0.31 9.83
N VAL A 223 -1.26 0.33 10.23
CA VAL A 223 -0.02 -0.31 10.69
C VAL A 223 0.27 0.14 12.10
N ASN A 224 0.44 -0.80 13.01
CA ASN A 224 0.95 -0.58 14.35
C ASN A 224 2.32 -1.24 14.46
N LEU A 225 3.33 -0.50 14.84
CA LEU A 225 4.70 -0.99 14.88
C LEU A 225 5.41 -0.51 16.14
N ASP A 226 5.89 -1.46 16.93
CA ASP A 226 6.80 -1.21 18.04
C ASP A 226 8.23 -1.34 17.53
N MET A 227 9.01 -0.28 17.66
CA MET A 227 10.38 -0.18 17.14
C MET A 227 11.39 0.01 18.24
N SER A 228 12.59 -0.52 18.03
CA SER A 228 13.74 -0.31 18.89
C SER A 228 14.90 0.27 18.09
N THR A 229 15.49 1.35 18.57
CA THR A 229 16.72 1.91 18.02
C THR A 229 17.62 2.43 19.14
N ALA A 230 18.90 2.06 19.13
CA ALA A 230 19.88 2.47 20.14
C ALA A 230 19.41 2.30 21.60
N GLY A 231 18.56 1.30 21.88
CA GLY A 231 18.00 1.03 23.23
C GLY A 231 16.79 1.87 23.60
N MET A 232 16.27 2.71 22.71
CA MET A 232 15.01 3.42 22.87
C MET A 232 13.88 2.62 22.19
N MET A 233 12.75 2.49 22.91
CA MET A 233 11.52 1.91 22.36
C MET A 233 10.64 3.05 21.88
N MET A 234 10.06 2.88 20.68
CA MET A 234 9.13 3.82 20.06
C MET A 234 7.94 3.04 19.54
N ALA A 235 6.75 3.60 19.62
CA ALA A 235 5.56 3.03 18.99
C ALA A 235 5.12 3.93 17.83
N MET A 236 4.80 3.32 16.69
CA MET A 236 4.28 3.99 15.51
C MET A 236 2.89 3.44 15.18
N ASN A 237 1.96 4.35 14.94
CA ASN A 237 0.68 4.04 14.33
C ASN A 237 0.57 4.82 13.02
N GLN A 238 0.30 4.12 11.93
CA GLN A 238 0.14 4.73 10.61
C GLN A 238 -1.18 4.31 9.99
N SER A 239 -1.89 5.29 9.46
CA SER A 239 -3.07 5.07 8.61
C SER A 239 -2.77 5.54 7.20
N VAL A 240 -3.14 4.70 6.25
CA VAL A 240 -3.00 4.97 4.83
C VAL A 240 -4.30 4.68 4.13
N THR A 241 -4.72 5.60 3.31
CA THR A 241 -5.85 5.42 2.39
C THR A 241 -5.38 5.60 0.97
N MET A 242 -5.91 4.83 0.04
CA MET A 242 -5.71 5.01 -1.39
C MET A 242 -7.08 4.98 -2.07
N GLN A 243 -7.30 5.88 -3.00
CA GLN A 243 -8.55 5.98 -3.76
C GLN A 243 -8.27 6.31 -5.21
N LEU A 244 -8.86 5.53 -6.12
CA LEU A 244 -8.85 5.80 -7.56
C LEU A 244 -9.61 7.11 -7.83
N LEU A 245 -9.06 7.95 -8.71
CA LEU A 245 -9.69 9.17 -9.21
C LEU A 245 -10.34 8.89 -10.57
N HIS A 246 -11.58 9.35 -10.74
CA HIS A 246 -12.39 9.17 -11.96
C HIS A 246 -12.46 10.44 -12.79
#